data_2dda4a382082b9ec6c2f8ad98de543cc
#
_entry.id   2dda4a382082b9ec6c2f8ad98de543cc
#
_cell.length_a   1.000
_cell.length_b   1.000
_cell.length_c   1.000
_cell.angle_alpha   90.00
_cell.angle_beta   90.00
_cell.angle_gamma   90.00
#
_symmetry.space_group_name_H-M   'P 1'
#
loop_
_entity.id
_entity.type
_entity.pdbx_description
1 polymer ?
#
loop_
_entity_poly.entity_id
_entity_poly.type
_entity_poly.pdbx_seq_one_letter_code
_entity_poly.pdbx_strand_id
1 'polypeptide(L)'
;MRQPNSLHQTEDGPKLIAIPAGWFLMGSEDGQDNERPVHRVWVDDFWLAECQVTNAEYAKFVRATGAEAPPLFNDPNFNHPQQPVVAICWFEAVRYCEWLSGLHGGSYRLPTEVEWERAARGGVAGKLFPWGDAPPESLPDYAKRWRNGPEMAGCADPNGFGLRDLCANVHEWCSDWFQGDYYGSSPERNPRGPETG
;
A
#
# COMPACT_ATOMS: atom_id res chain seq x y z
N MET A 1 2.42 16.56 -22.84
CA MET A 1 2.16 15.47 -21.90
C MET A 1 3.29 14.46 -22.09
N ARG A 2 4.15 14.27 -21.09
CA ARG A 2 5.15 13.20 -21.12
C ARG A 2 4.41 11.91 -20.77
N GLN A 3 4.52 10.88 -21.59
CA GLN A 3 4.04 9.56 -21.20
C GLN A 3 4.86 9.07 -20.00
N PRO A 4 4.26 8.49 -18.96
CA PRO A 4 5.00 7.89 -17.88
C PRO A 4 5.95 6.85 -18.46
N ASN A 5 7.20 6.83 -17.96
CA ASN A 5 8.19 5.84 -18.34
C ASN A 5 7.54 4.45 -18.31
N SER A 6 7.47 3.79 -19.45
CA SER A 6 6.89 2.45 -19.57
C SER A 6 7.75 1.48 -18.77
N LEU A 7 7.42 1.25 -17.51
CA LEU A 7 7.84 0.03 -16.83
C LEU A 7 7.25 -1.11 -17.64
N HIS A 8 8.11 -1.94 -18.21
CA HIS A 8 7.67 -3.16 -18.87
C HIS A 8 7.02 -4.04 -17.79
N GLN A 9 5.69 -4.12 -17.81
CA GLN A 9 4.96 -5.09 -17.02
C GLN A 9 5.42 -6.47 -17.51
N THR A 10 6.26 -7.14 -16.73
CA THR A 10 6.74 -8.48 -17.06
C THR A 10 5.61 -9.46 -16.77
N GLU A 11 5.48 -10.52 -17.59
CA GLU A 11 4.41 -11.53 -17.45
C GLU A 11 4.35 -12.15 -16.04
N ASP A 12 5.47 -12.18 -15.32
CA ASP A 12 5.61 -12.78 -13.99
C ASP A 12 5.71 -11.75 -12.83
N GLY A 13 5.66 -10.45 -13.12
CA GLY A 13 5.75 -9.37 -12.12
C GLY A 13 4.38 -8.98 -11.53
N PRO A 14 4.37 -8.17 -10.44
CA PRO A 14 3.14 -7.66 -9.88
C PRO A 14 2.40 -6.79 -10.91
N LYS A 15 1.08 -6.90 -10.93
CA LYS A 15 0.26 -6.00 -11.74
C LYS A 15 0.34 -4.59 -11.15
N LEU A 16 0.87 -3.65 -11.93
CA LEU A 16 1.05 -2.26 -11.52
C LEU A 16 -0.03 -1.37 -12.13
N ILE A 17 -0.53 -0.46 -11.33
CA ILE A 17 -1.51 0.57 -11.70
C ILE A 17 -0.80 1.92 -11.73
N ALA A 18 -0.96 2.66 -12.84
CA ALA A 18 -0.44 4.02 -12.96
C ALA A 18 -1.30 5.01 -12.18
N ILE A 19 -0.71 5.69 -11.24
CA ILE A 19 -1.37 6.74 -10.44
C ILE A 19 -0.95 8.09 -11.02
N PRO A 20 -1.91 8.91 -11.50
CA PRO A 20 -1.58 10.17 -12.14
C PRO A 20 -1.09 11.21 -11.12
N ALA A 21 -0.12 12.05 -11.52
CA ALA A 21 0.29 13.19 -10.74
C ALA A 21 -0.87 14.13 -10.42
N GLY A 22 -0.83 14.78 -9.25
CA GLY A 22 -1.84 15.78 -8.90
C GLY A 22 -1.84 16.18 -7.44
N TRP A 23 -2.65 17.20 -7.17
CA TRP A 23 -2.94 17.68 -5.84
C TRP A 23 -4.02 16.84 -5.18
N PHE A 24 -3.92 16.66 -3.86
CA PHE A 24 -5.01 16.13 -3.04
C PHE A 24 -4.92 16.70 -1.62
N LEU A 25 -5.94 16.47 -0.82
CA LEU A 25 -5.94 16.79 0.61
C LEU A 25 -5.56 15.53 1.37
N MET A 26 -4.42 15.58 2.07
CA MET A 26 -3.89 14.52 2.92
C MET A 26 -4.32 14.75 4.36
N GLY A 27 -4.58 13.66 5.07
CA GLY A 27 -5.00 13.70 6.46
C GLY A 27 -6.51 13.68 6.67
N SER A 28 -6.92 13.73 7.94
CA SER A 28 -8.32 13.71 8.37
C SER A 28 -8.52 14.54 9.63
N GLU A 29 -9.58 15.36 9.66
CA GLU A 29 -10.00 16.06 10.89
C GLU A 29 -10.80 15.13 11.84
N ASP A 30 -11.34 14.05 11.31
CA ASP A 30 -12.17 13.08 12.03
C ASP A 30 -11.39 11.82 12.46
N GLY A 31 -10.11 11.72 12.06
CA GLY A 31 -9.20 10.61 12.37
C GLY A 31 -8.41 10.83 13.67
N GLN A 32 -7.24 10.22 13.75
CA GLN A 32 -6.33 10.35 14.88
C GLN A 32 -5.62 11.72 14.89
N ASP A 33 -5.05 12.11 16.02
CA ASP A 33 -4.37 13.41 16.16
C ASP A 33 -3.16 13.56 15.22
N ASN A 34 -2.48 12.45 14.89
CA ASN A 34 -1.36 12.42 13.97
C ASN A 34 -1.77 12.49 12.48
N GLU A 35 -3.06 12.47 12.18
CA GLU A 35 -3.59 12.70 10.83
C GLU A 35 -3.91 14.19 10.57
N ARG A 36 -3.58 15.08 11.52
CA ARG A 36 -3.84 16.53 11.47
C ARG A 36 -2.57 17.34 11.34
N PRO A 37 -2.66 18.52 10.73
CA PRO A 37 -3.82 19.10 10.05
C PRO A 37 -4.05 18.47 8.67
N VAL A 38 -5.30 18.52 8.20
CA VAL A 38 -5.56 18.28 6.77
C VAL A 38 -4.82 19.34 5.96
N HIS A 39 -4.01 18.90 5.01
CA HIS A 39 -3.17 19.80 4.22
C HIS A 39 -3.11 19.38 2.75
N ARG A 40 -2.82 20.34 1.89
CA ARG A 40 -2.77 20.12 0.45
C ARG A 40 -1.38 19.66 0.03
N VAL A 41 -1.31 18.52 -0.67
CA VAL A 41 -0.05 17.94 -1.11
C VAL A 41 -0.10 17.62 -2.61
N TRP A 42 1.01 17.86 -3.30
CA TRP A 42 1.27 17.40 -4.66
C TRP A 42 2.07 16.09 -4.63
N VAL A 43 1.64 15.12 -5.42
CA VAL A 43 2.39 13.89 -5.70
C VAL A 43 2.61 13.78 -7.21
N ASP A 44 3.85 13.47 -7.61
CA ASP A 44 4.16 13.15 -8.99
C ASP A 44 3.53 11.82 -9.40
N ASP A 45 3.50 11.50 -10.69
CA ASP A 45 2.99 10.22 -11.16
C ASP A 45 3.91 9.06 -10.72
N PHE A 46 3.30 7.96 -10.33
CA PHE A 46 3.98 6.75 -9.88
C PHE A 46 3.17 5.49 -10.24
N TRP A 47 3.78 4.34 -10.01
CA TRP A 47 3.11 3.06 -10.16
C TRP A 47 2.98 2.37 -8.81
N LEU A 48 1.83 1.76 -8.55
CA LEU A 48 1.58 0.99 -7.34
C LEU A 48 1.01 -0.38 -7.71
N ALA A 49 1.34 -1.43 -6.95
CA ALA A 49 0.74 -2.74 -7.13
C ALA A 49 -0.78 -2.67 -6.91
N GLU A 50 -1.55 -3.39 -7.73
CA GLU A 50 -3.02 -3.38 -7.69
C GLU A 50 -3.57 -3.77 -6.32
N CYS A 51 -2.89 -4.67 -5.62
CA CYS A 51 -3.22 -5.15 -4.28
C CYS A 51 -1.94 -5.52 -3.52
N GLN A 52 -2.10 -5.97 -2.27
CA GLN A 52 -1.01 -6.41 -1.41
C GLN A 52 -0.24 -7.58 -2.01
N VAL A 53 1.05 -7.69 -1.66
CA VAL A 53 1.90 -8.83 -2.01
C VAL A 53 1.36 -10.10 -1.37
N THR A 54 1.16 -11.13 -2.18
CA THR A 54 0.60 -12.41 -1.75
C THR A 54 1.66 -13.36 -1.18
N ASN A 55 1.23 -14.35 -0.40
CA ASN A 55 2.09 -15.44 0.07
C ASN A 55 2.77 -16.18 -1.10
N ALA A 56 2.07 -16.38 -2.22
CA ALA A 56 2.64 -17.04 -3.40
C ALA A 56 3.78 -16.24 -4.02
N GLU A 57 3.65 -14.91 -4.10
CA GLU A 57 4.69 -14.03 -4.60
C GLU A 57 5.88 -13.96 -3.65
N TYR A 58 5.61 -13.78 -2.35
CA TYR A 58 6.68 -13.75 -1.34
C TYR A 58 7.43 -15.09 -1.23
N ALA A 59 6.76 -16.22 -1.43
CA ALA A 59 7.39 -17.53 -1.47
C ALA A 59 8.42 -17.67 -2.62
N LYS A 60 8.22 -16.97 -3.74
CA LYS A 60 9.22 -16.94 -4.83
C LYS A 60 10.52 -16.26 -4.35
N PHE A 61 10.39 -15.13 -3.61
CA PHE A 61 11.51 -14.43 -3.00
C PHE A 61 12.26 -15.32 -1.99
N VAL A 62 11.54 -15.94 -1.06
CA VAL A 62 12.14 -16.83 -0.06
C VAL A 62 12.94 -17.98 -0.74
N ARG A 63 12.35 -18.62 -1.75
CA ARG A 63 13.03 -19.69 -2.51
C ARG A 63 14.25 -19.20 -3.29
N ALA A 64 14.17 -18.01 -3.88
CA ALA A 64 15.23 -17.47 -4.72
C ALA A 64 16.44 -16.96 -3.91
N THR A 65 16.21 -16.45 -2.70
CA THR A 65 17.23 -15.77 -1.90
C THR A 65 17.69 -16.56 -0.69
N GLY A 66 16.96 -17.59 -0.29
CA GLY A 66 17.19 -18.29 0.98
C GLY A 66 16.80 -17.46 2.21
N ALA A 67 15.99 -16.40 2.04
CA ALA A 67 15.48 -15.60 3.15
C ALA A 67 14.63 -16.46 4.09
N GLU A 68 14.59 -16.08 5.37
CA GLU A 68 13.74 -16.74 6.36
C GLU A 68 12.25 -16.53 5.98
N ALA A 69 11.47 -17.59 6.14
CA ALA A 69 10.03 -17.51 5.92
C ALA A 69 9.35 -16.76 7.09
N PRO A 70 8.30 -15.94 6.82
CA PRO A 70 7.57 -15.25 7.86
C PRO A 70 7.02 -16.21 8.93
N PRO A 71 6.90 -15.79 10.19
CA PRO A 71 6.47 -16.67 11.29
C PRO A 71 5.12 -17.37 11.08
N LEU A 72 4.18 -16.70 10.39
CA LEU A 72 2.85 -17.22 10.12
C LEU A 72 2.71 -17.98 8.79
N PHE A 73 3.81 -18.19 8.07
CA PHE A 73 3.79 -18.79 6.73
C PHE A 73 3.29 -20.24 6.69
N ASN A 74 3.27 -20.93 7.83
CA ASN A 74 2.74 -22.29 7.97
C ASN A 74 1.44 -22.36 8.80
N ASP A 75 0.89 -21.21 9.25
CA ASP A 75 -0.38 -21.17 9.97
C ASP A 75 -1.56 -21.28 8.97
N PRO A 76 -2.49 -22.24 9.15
CA PRO A 76 -3.61 -22.45 8.25
C PRO A 76 -4.51 -21.23 8.02
N ASN A 77 -4.55 -20.31 8.97
CA ASN A 77 -5.34 -19.09 8.86
C ASN A 77 -4.66 -17.99 8.01
N PHE A 78 -3.34 -18.12 7.75
CA PHE A 78 -2.52 -17.08 7.13
C PHE A 78 -1.73 -17.55 5.92
N ASN A 79 -1.80 -18.83 5.55
CA ASN A 79 -0.90 -19.43 4.57
C ASN A 79 -1.54 -19.71 3.19
N HIS A 80 -2.77 -19.26 2.96
CA HIS A 80 -3.34 -19.44 1.63
C HIS A 80 -2.50 -18.67 0.59
N PRO A 81 -2.17 -19.26 -0.57
CA PRO A 81 -1.28 -18.62 -1.56
C PRO A 81 -1.71 -17.22 -2.00
N GLN A 82 -3.01 -16.94 -2.03
CA GLN A 82 -3.56 -15.65 -2.44
C GLN A 82 -3.85 -14.68 -1.28
N GLN A 83 -3.66 -15.09 -0.03
CA GLN A 83 -3.69 -14.13 1.09
C GLN A 83 -2.46 -13.23 1.05
N PRO A 84 -2.56 -11.97 1.53
CA PRO A 84 -1.40 -11.12 1.72
C PRO A 84 -0.38 -11.79 2.63
N VAL A 85 0.90 -11.60 2.34
CA VAL A 85 1.95 -11.97 3.28
C VAL A 85 1.88 -11.06 4.50
N VAL A 86 1.92 -11.67 5.70
CA VAL A 86 1.84 -10.96 6.99
C VAL A 86 3.00 -11.33 7.90
N ALA A 87 3.13 -10.62 9.01
CA ALA A 87 4.19 -10.82 10.02
C ALA A 87 5.62 -10.65 9.45
N ILE A 88 5.76 -9.78 8.46
CA ILE A 88 7.06 -9.32 7.95
C ILE A 88 7.40 -7.95 8.55
N CYS A 89 8.67 -7.71 8.82
CA CYS A 89 9.14 -6.39 9.25
C CYS A 89 9.45 -5.50 8.03
N TRP A 90 9.64 -4.20 8.29
CA TRP A 90 9.94 -3.22 7.25
C TRP A 90 11.18 -3.58 6.42
N PHE A 91 12.25 -4.05 7.05
CA PHE A 91 13.48 -4.44 6.35
C PHE A 91 13.26 -5.64 5.41
N GLU A 92 12.41 -6.57 5.77
CA GLU A 92 12.06 -7.71 4.93
C GLU A 92 11.23 -7.27 3.71
N ALA A 93 10.31 -6.32 3.90
CA ALA A 93 9.56 -5.73 2.80
C ALA A 93 10.48 -4.96 1.83
N VAL A 94 11.46 -4.21 2.34
CA VAL A 94 12.46 -3.52 1.51
C VAL A 94 13.30 -4.54 0.71
N ARG A 95 13.80 -5.59 1.35
CA ARG A 95 14.58 -6.64 0.66
C ARG A 95 13.77 -7.34 -0.44
N TYR A 96 12.47 -7.53 -0.23
CA TYR A 96 11.58 -8.03 -1.27
C TYR A 96 11.52 -7.09 -2.48
N CYS A 97 11.37 -5.79 -2.25
CA CYS A 97 11.38 -4.78 -3.32
C CYS A 97 12.72 -4.72 -4.07
N GLU A 98 13.84 -4.83 -3.36
CA GLU A 98 15.18 -4.90 -3.96
C GLU A 98 15.34 -6.13 -4.84
N TRP A 99 14.87 -7.29 -4.38
CA TRP A 99 14.86 -8.52 -5.15
C TRP A 99 14.03 -8.39 -6.43
N LEU A 100 12.81 -7.81 -6.34
CA LEU A 100 11.97 -7.52 -7.51
C LEU A 100 12.69 -6.62 -8.52
N SER A 101 13.40 -5.59 -8.01
CA SER A 101 14.18 -4.67 -8.85
C SER A 101 15.26 -5.40 -9.63
N GLY A 102 15.96 -6.34 -8.99
CA GLY A 102 16.95 -7.19 -9.64
C GLY A 102 16.36 -8.18 -10.65
N LEU A 103 15.15 -8.67 -10.37
CA LEU A 103 14.50 -9.68 -11.21
C LEU A 103 13.87 -9.09 -12.49
N HIS A 104 13.19 -7.95 -12.36
CA HIS A 104 12.40 -7.39 -13.46
C HIS A 104 13.04 -6.16 -14.14
N GLY A 105 14.14 -5.66 -13.57
CA GLY A 105 14.70 -4.38 -13.97
C GLY A 105 13.82 -3.20 -13.53
N GLY A 106 14.41 -2.08 -13.20
CA GLY A 106 13.68 -0.92 -12.68
C GLY A 106 13.89 -0.73 -11.18
N SER A 107 13.09 0.11 -10.55
CA SER A 107 13.19 0.46 -9.14
C SER A 107 11.86 0.17 -8.43
N TYR A 108 11.73 -1.02 -7.87
CA TYR A 108 10.64 -1.35 -6.96
C TYR A 108 11.01 -0.90 -5.55
N ARG A 109 10.08 -0.30 -4.86
CA ARG A 109 10.24 0.21 -3.49
C ARG A 109 8.90 0.23 -2.77
N LEU A 110 8.92 0.38 -1.46
CA LEU A 110 7.72 0.73 -0.71
C LEU A 110 7.20 2.11 -1.16
N PRO A 111 5.89 2.35 -1.15
CA PRO A 111 5.33 3.68 -1.35
C PRO A 111 5.75 4.60 -0.20
N THR A 112 5.78 5.89 -0.44
CA THR A 112 5.73 6.86 0.65
C THR A 112 4.31 6.90 1.22
N GLU A 113 4.14 7.40 2.45
CA GLU A 113 2.82 7.56 3.06
C GLU A 113 1.89 8.41 2.19
N VAL A 114 2.42 9.52 1.62
CA VAL A 114 1.65 10.40 0.73
C VAL A 114 1.24 9.72 -0.58
N GLU A 115 2.09 8.86 -1.13
CA GLU A 115 1.75 8.06 -2.31
C GLU A 115 0.66 7.04 -1.98
N TRP A 116 0.80 6.37 -0.84
CA TRP A 116 -0.18 5.41 -0.37
C TRP A 116 -1.55 6.06 -0.15
N GLU A 117 -1.61 7.19 0.58
CA GLU A 117 -2.89 7.87 0.86
C GLU A 117 -3.54 8.42 -0.42
N ARG A 118 -2.74 9.03 -1.32
CA ARG A 118 -3.26 9.45 -2.62
C ARG A 118 -3.86 8.29 -3.39
N ALA A 119 -3.17 7.16 -3.42
CA ALA A 119 -3.63 5.93 -4.07
C ALA A 119 -4.91 5.40 -3.43
N ALA A 120 -4.95 5.33 -2.10
CA ALA A 120 -6.11 4.87 -1.33
C ALA A 120 -7.36 5.72 -1.58
N ARG A 121 -7.20 7.06 -1.67
CA ARG A 121 -8.33 7.96 -1.97
C ARG A 121 -8.92 7.78 -3.37
N GLY A 122 -8.24 7.12 -4.30
CA GLY A 122 -8.78 6.78 -5.61
C GLY A 122 -9.24 7.97 -6.47
N GLY A 123 -8.69 9.18 -6.22
CA GLY A 123 -9.10 10.42 -6.90
C GLY A 123 -10.37 11.07 -6.34
N VAL A 124 -10.95 10.53 -5.27
CA VAL A 124 -12.15 11.10 -4.64
C VAL A 124 -11.73 12.06 -3.52
N ALA A 125 -12.19 13.31 -3.61
CA ALA A 125 -11.91 14.31 -2.59
C ALA A 125 -12.96 14.32 -1.47
N GLY A 126 -12.53 14.62 -0.23
CA GLY A 126 -13.41 14.87 0.91
C GLY A 126 -14.18 13.64 1.40
N LYS A 127 -13.70 12.43 1.12
CA LYS A 127 -14.27 11.19 1.64
C LYS A 127 -13.36 10.55 2.68
N LEU A 128 -13.96 9.92 3.69
CA LEU A 128 -13.22 9.25 4.77
C LEU A 128 -12.58 7.95 4.27
N PHE A 129 -13.27 7.23 3.36
CA PHE A 129 -12.82 5.93 2.85
C PHE A 129 -12.91 5.88 1.31
N PRO A 130 -12.22 4.94 0.66
CA PRO A 130 -12.31 4.76 -0.79
C PRO A 130 -13.73 4.52 -1.32
N TRP A 131 -14.61 3.96 -0.49
CA TRP A 131 -16.03 3.69 -0.81
C TRP A 131 -16.97 4.82 -0.40
N GLY A 132 -16.51 5.91 0.23
CA GLY A 132 -17.31 7.06 0.65
C GLY A 132 -17.21 7.35 2.15
N ASP A 133 -18.30 7.80 2.77
CA ASP A 133 -18.33 8.20 4.19
C ASP A 133 -19.00 7.15 5.10
N ALA A 134 -19.47 6.05 4.52
CA ALA A 134 -20.09 4.99 5.30
C ALA A 134 -19.04 4.31 6.20
N PRO A 135 -19.30 4.17 7.52
CA PRO A 135 -18.34 3.57 8.42
C PRO A 135 -18.08 2.10 8.04
N PRO A 136 -16.86 1.58 8.23
CA PRO A 136 -16.49 0.22 7.84
C PRO A 136 -17.46 -0.85 8.37
N GLU A 137 -18.00 -0.67 9.57
CA GLU A 137 -18.96 -1.59 10.21
C GLU A 137 -20.28 -1.70 9.44
N SER A 138 -20.60 -0.75 8.58
CA SER A 138 -21.79 -0.78 7.72
C SER A 138 -21.62 -1.65 6.47
N LEU A 139 -20.39 -2.03 6.15
CA LEU A 139 -20.12 -2.89 5.02
C LEU A 139 -20.63 -4.32 5.28
N PRO A 140 -21.17 -5.01 4.27
CA PRO A 140 -21.64 -6.37 4.42
C PRO A 140 -20.56 -7.28 5.02
N ASP A 141 -20.96 -8.06 6.02
CA ASP A 141 -20.11 -9.05 6.68
C ASP A 141 -18.80 -8.50 7.33
N TYR A 142 -18.65 -7.17 7.49
CA TYR A 142 -17.46 -6.56 8.08
C TYR A 142 -17.03 -7.23 9.39
N ALA A 143 -17.97 -7.48 10.31
CA ALA A 143 -17.67 -8.12 11.60
C ALA A 143 -17.23 -9.59 11.49
N LYS A 144 -17.38 -10.22 10.32
CA LYS A 144 -16.96 -11.61 10.06
C LYS A 144 -15.62 -11.67 9.34
N ARG A 145 -15.20 -10.54 8.73
CA ARG A 145 -13.92 -10.43 8.06
C ARG A 145 -12.78 -10.69 9.06
N TRP A 146 -11.70 -11.20 8.60
CA TRP A 146 -10.46 -11.47 9.36
C TRP A 146 -10.57 -12.44 10.54
N ARG A 147 -11.72 -13.09 10.79
CA ARG A 147 -11.84 -14.10 11.86
C ARG A 147 -10.89 -15.29 11.68
N ASN A 148 -10.58 -15.61 10.44
CA ASN A 148 -9.72 -16.72 10.04
C ASN A 148 -8.48 -16.20 9.26
N GLY A 149 -7.89 -15.10 9.69
CA GLY A 149 -6.81 -14.43 8.98
C GLY A 149 -7.30 -13.42 7.94
N PRO A 150 -6.40 -12.85 7.15
CA PRO A 150 -6.74 -11.89 6.12
C PRO A 150 -7.54 -12.53 4.98
N GLU A 151 -8.30 -11.69 4.28
CA GLU A 151 -8.96 -12.09 3.04
C GLU A 151 -7.94 -12.27 1.92
N MET A 152 -8.33 -12.88 0.80
CA MET A 152 -7.46 -12.97 -0.39
C MET A 152 -7.19 -11.57 -0.93
N ALA A 153 -5.95 -11.30 -1.32
CA ALA A 153 -5.58 -10.03 -1.92
C ALA A 153 -6.36 -9.82 -3.23
N GLY A 154 -6.82 -8.62 -3.45
CA GLY A 154 -7.61 -8.25 -4.62
C GLY A 154 -9.11 -8.59 -4.52
N CYS A 155 -9.63 -8.94 -3.33
CA CYS A 155 -11.03 -9.34 -3.18
C CYS A 155 -12.02 -8.17 -3.14
N ALA A 156 -11.60 -6.97 -2.73
CA ALA A 156 -12.46 -5.79 -2.73
C ALA A 156 -12.66 -5.21 -4.14
N ASP A 157 -13.74 -4.45 -4.31
CA ASP A 157 -13.95 -3.67 -5.54
C ASP A 157 -12.83 -2.63 -5.71
N PRO A 158 -12.39 -2.37 -6.94
CA PRO A 158 -11.35 -1.39 -7.18
C PRO A 158 -11.84 0.03 -6.87
N ASN A 159 -10.94 0.85 -6.33
CA ASN A 159 -11.19 2.29 -6.19
C ASN A 159 -11.12 3.01 -7.55
N GLY A 160 -11.29 4.33 -7.55
CA GLY A 160 -11.31 5.14 -8.77
C GLY A 160 -10.01 5.12 -9.59
N PHE A 161 -8.89 4.66 -9.04
CA PHE A 161 -7.65 4.41 -9.78
C PHE A 161 -7.47 2.96 -10.22
N GLY A 162 -8.31 2.05 -9.75
CA GLY A 162 -8.23 0.63 -10.08
C GLY A 162 -7.46 -0.20 -9.05
N LEU A 163 -7.12 0.37 -7.90
CA LEU A 163 -6.44 -0.31 -6.79
C LEU A 163 -7.46 -0.98 -5.86
N ARG A 164 -7.07 -2.08 -5.23
CA ARG A 164 -7.93 -2.91 -4.39
C ARG A 164 -7.36 -3.04 -2.97
N ASP A 165 -8.26 -3.27 -2.03
CA ASP A 165 -8.00 -3.59 -0.62
C ASP A 165 -7.30 -2.50 0.21
N LEU A 166 -6.99 -1.35 -0.37
CA LEU A 166 -6.49 -0.19 0.37
C LEU A 166 -7.53 0.25 1.42
N CYS A 167 -7.07 0.59 2.61
CA CYS A 167 -7.90 0.85 3.80
C CYS A 167 -8.64 -0.38 4.36
N ALA A 168 -8.27 -1.59 3.95
CA ALA A 168 -8.83 -2.84 4.45
C ALA A 168 -7.79 -3.97 4.43
N ASN A 169 -8.17 -5.13 4.93
CA ASN A 169 -7.45 -6.38 4.92
C ASN A 169 -6.24 -6.42 5.87
N VAL A 170 -5.11 -5.81 5.52
CA VAL A 170 -3.90 -5.78 6.35
C VAL A 170 -3.28 -4.39 6.38
N HIS A 171 -2.47 -4.09 7.40
CA HIS A 171 -1.61 -2.91 7.41
C HIS A 171 -0.49 -3.05 6.38
N GLU A 172 -0.14 -1.94 5.73
CA GLU A 172 0.87 -1.91 4.69
C GLU A 172 2.03 -1.00 5.09
N TRP A 173 3.26 -1.46 4.84
CA TRP A 173 4.45 -0.68 5.12
C TRP A 173 4.63 0.46 4.11
N CYS A 174 4.90 1.65 4.64
CA CYS A 174 5.40 2.78 3.86
C CYS A 174 6.91 2.94 4.06
N SER A 175 7.56 3.70 3.17
CA SER A 175 9.00 3.95 3.25
C SER A 175 9.40 4.98 4.29
N ASP A 176 8.44 5.79 4.73
CA ASP A 176 8.65 6.93 5.61
C ASP A 176 8.92 6.50 7.05
N TRP A 177 9.74 7.29 7.76
CA TRP A 177 9.76 7.27 9.21
C TRP A 177 8.49 7.90 9.77
N PHE A 178 8.05 7.46 10.93
CA PHE A 178 6.87 7.98 11.61
C PHE A 178 7.24 9.12 12.56
N GLN A 179 6.50 10.22 12.47
CA GLN A 179 6.52 11.31 13.45
C GLN A 179 5.11 11.89 13.57
N GLY A 180 4.54 11.86 14.78
CA GLY A 180 3.13 12.16 15.02
C GLY A 180 2.67 13.58 14.72
N ASP A 181 3.58 14.55 14.61
CA ASP A 181 3.29 15.95 14.28
C ASP A 181 3.85 16.38 12.90
N TYR A 182 4.29 15.43 12.09
CA TYR A 182 4.93 15.69 10.79
C TYR A 182 4.04 16.51 9.84
N TYR A 183 2.73 16.26 9.83
CA TYR A 183 1.81 16.93 8.89
C TYR A 183 1.79 18.44 9.04
N GLY A 184 2.04 18.98 10.26
CA GLY A 184 2.16 20.41 10.52
C GLY A 184 3.35 21.10 9.83
N SER A 185 4.36 20.33 9.40
CA SER A 185 5.58 20.80 8.74
C SER A 185 5.87 20.11 7.41
N SER A 186 4.97 19.26 6.93
CA SER A 186 5.11 18.50 5.71
C SER A 186 5.32 19.42 4.49
N PRO A 187 6.30 19.13 3.61
CA PRO A 187 6.44 19.84 2.35
C PRO A 187 5.21 19.66 1.46
N GLU A 188 4.86 20.69 0.72
CA GLU A 188 3.71 20.63 -0.21
C GLU A 188 3.91 19.67 -1.40
N ARG A 189 5.14 19.24 -1.68
CA ARG A 189 5.44 18.41 -2.87
C ARG A 189 6.26 17.19 -2.50
N ASN A 190 5.71 16.03 -2.84
CA ASN A 190 6.35 14.72 -2.68
C ASN A 190 7.00 14.55 -1.29
N PRO A 191 6.29 14.80 -0.17
CA PRO A 191 6.84 14.57 1.15
C PRO A 191 7.30 13.11 1.30
N ARG A 192 8.34 12.91 2.08
CA ARG A 192 8.96 11.59 2.30
C ARG A 192 9.06 11.21 3.77
N GLY A 193 8.26 11.87 4.61
CA GLY A 193 8.37 11.72 6.04
C GLY A 193 9.57 12.48 6.64
N PRO A 194 9.77 12.39 7.94
CA PRO A 194 10.94 12.95 8.62
C PRO A 194 12.20 12.14 8.28
N GLU A 195 13.38 12.74 8.51
CA GLU A 195 14.68 12.09 8.24
C GLU A 195 14.97 10.93 9.22
N THR A 196 14.37 10.94 10.39
CA THR A 196 14.49 9.92 11.45
C THR A 196 13.19 9.80 12.22
N GLY A 197 12.92 8.63 12.80
CA GLY A 197 11.73 8.35 13.62
C GLY A 197 11.99 7.25 14.65
#